data_e6510b10ecadb8e524d50dab683433af
#
_entry.id   e6510b10ecadb8e524d50dab683433af
#
_cell.length_a   1.000
_cell.length_b   1.000
_cell.length_c   1.000
_cell.angle_alpha   90.00
_cell.angle_beta   90.00
_cell.angle_gamma   90.00
#
_symmetry.space_group_name_H-M   'P 1'
#
loop_
_entity.id
_entity.type
_entity.pdbx_description
1 polymer ?
#
loop_
_entity_poly.entity_id
_entity_poly.type
_entity_poly.pdbx_seq_one_letter_code
_entity_poly.pdbx_strand_id
1 'polypeptide(L)'
;MTALQEVKDLAAAVARQRGLRLWDVEMGGRPGSSVVRVFVDSEGGVDLDTVSKVSEEISRGLDLRDPIPGRYTLEVSSPGLERTLRSPEHFALSVGRQVVVKTTERIVGDTHRVEGVIAGAADDGVRLRSGEDDVVIPYDVIKSARTVFEWK
;
A
#
# COMPACT_ATOMS: atom_id res chain seq x y z
N MET A 1 21.89 -8.00 1.59
CA MET A 1 20.60 -7.31 1.75
C MET A 1 20.58 -6.07 0.87
N THR A 2 19.50 -5.81 0.16
CA THR A 2 19.37 -4.65 -0.71
C THR A 2 19.03 -3.40 0.09
N ALA A 3 19.28 -2.22 -0.49
CA ALA A 3 18.86 -0.95 0.13
C ALA A 3 17.36 -0.92 0.39
N LEU A 4 16.56 -1.39 -0.56
CA LEU A 4 15.10 -1.46 -0.39
C LEU A 4 14.71 -2.33 0.80
N GLN A 5 15.36 -3.48 0.97
CA GLN A 5 15.06 -4.38 2.08
C GLN A 5 15.43 -3.75 3.42
N GLU A 6 16.56 -3.05 3.49
CA GLU A 6 16.97 -2.34 4.71
C GLU A 6 15.99 -1.23 5.07
N VAL A 7 15.52 -0.48 4.07
CA VAL A 7 14.50 0.56 4.29
C VAL A 7 13.18 -0.06 4.76
N LYS A 8 12.75 -1.16 4.15
CA LYS A 8 11.54 -1.86 4.58
C LYS A 8 11.63 -2.34 6.02
N ASP A 9 12.74 -2.94 6.39
CA ASP A 9 12.94 -3.44 7.75
C ASP A 9 12.91 -2.31 8.77
N LEU A 10 13.58 -1.21 8.48
CA LEU A 10 13.57 -0.03 9.34
C LEU A 10 12.18 0.58 9.45
N ALA A 11 11.49 0.77 8.33
CA ALA A 11 10.16 1.36 8.30
C ALA A 11 9.15 0.48 9.05
N ALA A 12 9.25 -0.83 8.89
CA ALA A 12 8.39 -1.78 9.61
C ALA A 12 8.61 -1.70 11.12
N ALA A 13 9.86 -1.60 11.57
CA ALA A 13 10.17 -1.47 12.99
C ALA A 13 9.63 -0.17 13.58
N VAL A 14 9.80 0.95 12.88
CA VAL A 14 9.29 2.25 13.32
C VAL A 14 7.75 2.23 13.38
N ALA A 15 7.10 1.70 12.35
CA ALA A 15 5.65 1.60 12.31
C ALA A 15 5.12 0.79 13.49
N ARG A 16 5.73 -0.38 13.75
CA ARG A 16 5.31 -1.27 14.84
C ARG A 16 5.42 -0.60 16.20
N GLN A 17 6.48 0.17 16.44
CA GLN A 17 6.67 0.87 17.70
C GLN A 17 5.59 1.91 17.97
N ARG A 18 4.92 2.39 16.92
CA ARG A 18 3.85 3.38 17.02
C ARG A 18 2.46 2.80 16.83
N GLY A 19 2.35 1.46 16.83
CA GLY A 19 1.06 0.80 16.65
C GLY A 19 0.51 0.88 15.22
N LEU A 20 1.39 1.12 14.25
CA LEU A 20 1.03 1.22 12.86
C LEU A 20 1.48 -0.01 12.09
N ARG A 21 1.01 -0.13 10.85
CA ARG A 21 1.45 -1.16 9.91
C ARG A 21 2.19 -0.52 8.76
N LEU A 22 3.25 -1.17 8.32
CA LEU A 22 3.90 -0.79 7.07
C LEU A 22 3.05 -1.28 5.91
N TRP A 23 2.52 -0.36 5.11
CA TRP A 23 1.73 -0.68 3.93
C TRP A 23 2.62 -1.05 2.74
N ASP A 24 3.58 -0.16 2.44
CA ASP A 24 4.49 -0.37 1.31
C ASP A 24 5.67 0.59 1.38
N VAL A 25 6.74 0.25 0.68
CA VAL A 25 7.89 1.12 0.46
C VAL A 25 8.21 1.12 -1.03
N GLU A 26 8.34 2.30 -1.60
CA GLU A 26 8.72 2.47 -3.00
C GLU A 26 10.02 3.26 -3.05
N MET A 27 10.93 2.84 -3.91
CA MET A 27 12.16 3.58 -4.19
C MET A 27 12.23 3.89 -5.66
N GLY A 28 12.56 5.16 -5.97
CA GLY A 28 12.70 5.62 -7.34
C GLY A 28 13.74 6.69 -7.43
N GLY A 29 13.74 7.43 -8.55
CA GLY A 29 14.70 8.48 -8.79
C GLY A 29 15.98 7.97 -9.43
N ARG A 30 17.02 8.80 -9.37
CA ARG A 30 18.34 8.51 -9.97
C ARG A 30 19.38 8.39 -8.87
N PRO A 31 20.50 7.69 -9.11
CA PRO A 31 21.62 7.68 -8.17
C PRO A 31 22.03 9.11 -7.79
N GLY A 32 22.13 9.39 -6.49
CA GLY A 32 22.40 10.72 -5.97
C GLY A 32 21.17 11.61 -5.82
N SER A 33 20.00 11.15 -6.28
CA SER A 33 18.73 11.88 -6.21
C SER A 33 17.56 10.91 -6.01
N SER A 34 17.75 9.94 -5.13
CA SER A 34 16.76 8.90 -4.85
C SER A 34 15.54 9.45 -4.10
N VAL A 35 14.39 8.85 -4.36
CA VAL A 35 13.16 9.14 -3.64
C VAL A 35 12.71 7.87 -2.94
N VAL A 36 12.48 7.96 -1.64
CA VAL A 36 11.96 6.86 -0.82
C VAL A 36 10.57 7.24 -0.36
N ARG A 37 9.59 6.43 -0.72
CA ARG A 37 8.21 6.63 -0.28
C ARG A 37 7.80 5.51 0.63
N VAL A 38 7.38 5.87 1.85
CA VAL A 38 6.95 4.92 2.86
C VAL A 38 5.47 5.18 3.14
N PHE A 39 4.69 4.11 3.08
CA PHE A 39 3.25 4.18 3.34
C PHE A 39 2.94 3.39 4.59
N VAL A 40 2.37 4.06 5.57
CA VAL A 40 1.96 3.46 6.85
C VAL A 40 0.45 3.58 7.01
N ASP A 41 -0.14 2.60 7.69
CA ASP A 41 -1.58 2.57 7.89
C ASP A 41 -1.89 2.08 9.30
N SER A 42 -3.10 2.41 9.77
CA SER A 42 -3.63 1.85 11.01
C SER A 42 -5.14 1.76 10.91
N GLU A 43 -5.71 0.94 11.78
CA GLU A 43 -7.15 0.87 11.96
C GLU A 43 -7.64 2.26 12.42
N GLY A 44 -8.56 2.86 11.68
CA GLY A 44 -9.03 4.20 11.97
C GLY A 44 -8.23 5.34 11.34
N GLY A 45 -7.17 5.02 10.59
CA GLY A 45 -6.37 6.01 9.88
C GLY A 45 -5.15 6.50 10.66
N VAL A 46 -4.38 7.37 10.03
CA VAL A 46 -3.15 7.93 10.60
C VAL A 46 -3.22 9.45 10.47
N ASP A 47 -3.00 10.18 11.56
CA ASP A 47 -3.02 11.63 11.51
C ASP A 47 -1.66 12.19 11.03
N LEU A 48 -1.67 13.48 10.66
CA LEU A 48 -0.49 14.16 10.13
C LEU A 48 0.65 14.24 11.14
N ASP A 49 0.33 14.44 12.41
CA ASP A 49 1.33 14.52 13.46
C ASP A 49 2.08 13.18 13.62
N THR A 50 1.35 12.07 13.60
CA THR A 50 1.93 10.73 13.65
C THR A 50 2.80 10.47 12.42
N VAL A 51 2.34 10.85 11.22
CA VAL A 51 3.13 10.72 9.99
C VAL A 51 4.44 11.49 10.10
N SER A 52 4.40 12.70 10.64
CA SER A 52 5.61 13.52 10.84
C SER A 52 6.60 12.85 11.79
N LYS A 53 6.14 12.28 12.88
CA LYS A 53 7.00 11.58 13.83
C LYS A 53 7.62 10.31 13.23
N VAL A 54 6.85 9.56 12.48
CA VAL A 54 7.35 8.38 11.75
C VAL A 54 8.42 8.79 10.77
N SER A 55 8.20 9.88 10.02
CA SER A 55 9.15 10.41 9.05
C SER A 55 10.47 10.77 9.73
N GLU A 56 10.44 11.46 10.87
CA GLU A 56 11.64 11.81 11.62
C GLU A 56 12.41 10.58 12.09
N GLU A 57 11.73 9.58 12.62
CA GLU A 57 12.39 8.36 13.10
C GLU A 57 13.02 7.56 11.96
N ILE A 58 12.32 7.43 10.84
CA ILE A 58 12.85 6.75 9.67
C ILE A 58 14.07 7.50 9.13
N SER A 59 13.98 8.82 9.05
CA SER A 59 15.09 9.67 8.58
C SER A 59 16.35 9.47 9.44
N ARG A 60 16.20 9.47 10.76
CA ARG A 60 17.32 9.22 11.67
C ARG A 60 17.92 7.82 11.46
N GLY A 61 17.08 6.81 11.32
CA GLY A 61 17.54 5.45 11.08
C GLY A 61 18.26 5.31 9.75
N LEU A 62 17.79 5.97 8.70
CA LEU A 62 18.47 5.99 7.40
C LEU A 62 19.82 6.67 7.47
N ASP A 63 19.93 7.78 8.21
CA ASP A 63 21.18 8.49 8.39
C ASP A 63 22.21 7.64 9.15
N LEU A 64 21.77 6.86 10.13
CA LEU A 64 22.64 6.00 10.91
C LEU A 64 23.10 4.77 10.13
N ARG A 65 22.23 4.15 9.36
CA ARG A 65 22.53 2.92 8.60
C ARG A 65 23.14 3.20 7.24
N ASP A 66 22.81 4.34 6.67
CA ASP A 66 23.29 4.81 5.37
C ASP A 66 23.15 3.77 4.25
N PRO A 67 21.94 3.17 4.06
CA PRO A 67 21.77 2.13 3.06
C PRO A 67 21.62 2.66 1.64
N ILE A 68 21.38 3.97 1.48
CA ILE A 68 21.11 4.60 0.19
C ILE A 68 22.33 5.42 -0.22
N PRO A 69 22.98 5.10 -1.35
CA PRO A 69 24.10 5.89 -1.82
C PRO A 69 23.66 7.30 -2.24
N GLY A 70 24.35 8.32 -1.71
CA GLY A 70 24.10 9.71 -2.08
C GLY A 70 22.88 10.31 -1.38
N ARG A 71 22.36 11.35 -1.99
CA ARG A 71 21.21 12.08 -1.44
C ARG A 71 19.92 11.33 -1.71
N TYR A 72 18.98 11.47 -0.80
CA TYR A 72 17.65 10.93 -0.95
C TYR A 72 16.61 11.90 -0.40
N THR A 73 15.40 11.79 -0.89
CA THR A 73 14.22 12.46 -0.34
C THR A 73 13.32 11.40 0.27
N LEU A 74 12.92 11.61 1.52
CA LEU A 74 12.00 10.70 2.21
C LEU A 74 10.61 11.32 2.23
N GLU A 75 9.64 10.55 1.74
CA GLU A 75 8.22 10.90 1.80
C GLU A 75 7.50 9.82 2.60
N VAL A 76 6.78 10.21 3.65
CA VAL A 76 5.96 9.29 4.44
C VAL A 76 4.51 9.71 4.30
N SER A 77 3.65 8.74 4.02
CA SER A 77 2.25 8.99 3.79
C SER A 77 1.40 7.84 4.33
N SER A 78 0.12 8.07 4.40
CA SER A 78 -0.87 7.04 4.70
C SER A 78 -1.67 6.74 3.42
N PRO A 79 -2.05 5.47 3.16
CA PRO A 79 -2.93 5.16 2.05
C PRO A 79 -4.37 5.59 2.35
N GLY A 80 -4.55 6.86 2.73
CA GLY A 80 -5.83 7.37 3.20
C GLY A 80 -6.85 7.58 2.10
N LEU A 81 -6.41 7.88 0.88
CA LEU A 81 -7.30 8.25 -0.20
C LEU A 81 -7.33 7.20 -1.31
N GLU A 82 -6.32 7.15 -2.12
CA GLU A 82 -6.22 6.17 -3.20
C GLU A 82 -4.89 5.46 -3.11
N ARG A 83 -4.90 4.15 -3.17
CA ARG A 83 -3.69 3.35 -3.03
C ARG A 83 -3.71 2.18 -3.98
N THR A 84 -2.61 2.00 -4.71
CA THR A 84 -2.43 0.85 -5.59
C THR A 84 -2.25 -0.42 -4.75
N LEU A 85 -3.00 -1.46 -5.12
CA LEU A 85 -2.92 -2.77 -4.49
C LEU A 85 -2.14 -3.70 -5.41
N ARG A 86 -1.01 -4.23 -4.94
CA ARG A 86 -0.08 -4.99 -5.77
C ARG A 86 0.18 -6.41 -5.30
N SER A 87 -0.32 -6.78 -4.14
CA SER A 87 -0.09 -8.11 -3.58
C SER A 87 -1.33 -8.60 -2.86
N PRO A 88 -1.46 -9.93 -2.65
CA PRO A 88 -2.56 -10.47 -1.84
C PRO A 88 -2.63 -9.85 -0.44
N GLU A 89 -1.47 -9.54 0.15
CA GLU A 89 -1.39 -8.88 1.45
C GLU A 89 -2.04 -7.50 1.42
N HIS A 90 -1.85 -6.72 0.35
CA HIS A 90 -2.49 -5.42 0.21
C HIS A 90 -4.00 -5.54 0.21
N PHE A 91 -4.56 -6.54 -0.48
CA PHE A 91 -5.99 -6.79 -0.48
C PHE A 91 -6.49 -7.19 0.91
N ALA A 92 -5.75 -8.04 1.60
CA ALA A 92 -6.11 -8.47 2.95
C ALA A 92 -6.14 -7.29 3.94
N LEU A 93 -5.20 -6.36 3.82
CA LEU A 93 -5.15 -5.15 4.66
C LEU A 93 -6.23 -4.13 4.29
N SER A 94 -6.86 -4.28 3.13
CA SER A 94 -7.86 -3.33 2.62
C SER A 94 -9.29 -3.83 2.71
N VAL A 95 -9.53 -4.91 3.44
CA VAL A 95 -10.90 -5.44 3.65
C VAL A 95 -11.79 -4.35 4.22
N GLY A 96 -12.97 -4.17 3.63
CA GLY A 96 -13.93 -3.13 3.99
C GLY A 96 -13.77 -1.84 3.20
N ARG A 97 -12.74 -1.71 2.36
CA ARG A 97 -12.53 -0.52 1.54
C ARG A 97 -13.08 -0.71 0.14
N GLN A 98 -13.56 0.38 -0.44
CA GLN A 98 -13.99 0.42 -1.83
C GLN A 98 -12.77 0.37 -2.74
N VAL A 99 -12.84 -0.48 -3.77
CA VAL A 99 -11.74 -0.63 -4.73
C VAL A 99 -12.26 -0.64 -6.16
N VAL A 100 -11.36 -0.29 -7.07
CA VAL A 100 -11.53 -0.47 -8.50
C VAL A 100 -10.45 -1.45 -8.97
N VAL A 101 -10.89 -2.54 -9.61
CA VAL A 101 -9.99 -3.56 -10.14
C VAL A 101 -10.15 -3.60 -11.65
N LYS A 102 -9.04 -3.49 -12.37
CA LYS A 102 -9.00 -3.71 -13.81
C LYS A 102 -8.46 -5.10 -14.08
N THR A 103 -9.12 -5.83 -14.96
CA THR A 103 -8.80 -7.23 -15.23
C THR A 103 -8.40 -7.45 -16.68
N THR A 104 -7.63 -8.50 -16.93
CA THR A 104 -7.25 -8.93 -18.28
C THR A 104 -8.38 -9.73 -18.94
N GLU A 105 -9.27 -10.29 -18.15
CA GLU A 105 -10.44 -11.05 -18.61
C GLU A 105 -11.72 -10.36 -18.13
N ARG A 106 -12.81 -10.61 -18.83
CA ARG A 106 -14.13 -10.12 -18.43
C ARG A 106 -14.64 -10.98 -17.28
N ILE A 107 -14.81 -10.38 -16.12
CA ILE A 107 -15.28 -11.07 -14.91
C ILE A 107 -16.77 -10.81 -14.67
N VAL A 108 -17.20 -9.56 -14.86
CA VAL A 108 -18.59 -9.16 -14.67
C VAL A 108 -19.11 -8.57 -15.96
N GLY A 109 -20.07 -9.24 -16.60
CA GLY A 109 -20.66 -8.77 -17.86
C GLY A 109 -19.60 -8.60 -18.94
N ASP A 110 -19.69 -7.50 -19.68
CA ASP A 110 -18.78 -7.18 -20.79
C ASP A 110 -17.65 -6.21 -20.39
N THR A 111 -17.35 -6.10 -19.11
CA THR A 111 -16.39 -5.12 -18.63
C THR A 111 -15.11 -5.79 -18.11
N HIS A 112 -13.98 -5.10 -18.30
CA HIS A 112 -12.70 -5.43 -17.68
C HIS A 112 -12.47 -4.62 -16.40
N ARG A 113 -13.51 -4.03 -15.85
CA ARG A 113 -13.45 -3.22 -14.64
C ARG A 113 -14.48 -3.69 -13.64
N VAL A 114 -14.06 -3.95 -12.41
CA VAL A 114 -14.93 -4.34 -11.31
C VAL A 114 -14.77 -3.35 -10.17
N GLU A 115 -15.87 -2.80 -9.70
CA GLU A 115 -15.87 -1.92 -8.53
C GLU A 115 -16.64 -2.59 -7.40
N GLY A 116 -16.15 -2.47 -6.20
CA GLY A 116 -16.82 -3.05 -5.04
C GLY A 116 -16.01 -2.89 -3.78
N VAL A 117 -16.56 -3.44 -2.70
CA VAL A 117 -15.91 -3.44 -1.38
C VAL A 117 -15.19 -4.77 -1.21
N ILE A 118 -13.96 -4.74 -0.75
CA ILE A 118 -13.22 -5.98 -0.47
C ILE A 118 -13.87 -6.68 0.71
N ALA A 119 -14.44 -7.87 0.47
CA ALA A 119 -15.05 -8.69 1.49
C ALA A 119 -14.06 -9.68 2.10
N GLY A 120 -13.03 -10.04 1.37
CA GLY A 120 -11.98 -10.92 1.86
C GLY A 120 -10.90 -11.13 0.81
N ALA A 121 -9.76 -11.63 1.25
CA ALA A 121 -8.65 -11.98 0.37
C ALA A 121 -8.21 -13.40 0.69
N ALA A 122 -8.25 -14.27 -0.32
CA ALA A 122 -7.80 -15.65 -0.22
C ALA A 122 -6.43 -15.80 -0.90
N ASP A 123 -5.86 -17.00 -0.87
CA ASP A 123 -4.55 -17.25 -1.47
C ASP A 123 -4.55 -17.15 -3.00
N ASP A 124 -5.70 -17.40 -3.63
CA ASP A 124 -5.82 -17.47 -5.08
C ASP A 124 -6.60 -16.31 -5.70
N GLY A 125 -7.27 -15.50 -4.89
CA GLY A 125 -8.07 -14.39 -5.42
C GLY A 125 -8.62 -13.49 -4.34
N VAL A 126 -9.20 -12.37 -4.77
CA VAL A 126 -9.86 -11.42 -3.89
C VAL A 126 -11.37 -11.51 -4.09
N ARG A 127 -12.11 -11.45 -3.00
CA ARG A 127 -13.57 -11.43 -3.04
C ARG A 127 -14.07 -10.01 -2.85
N LEU A 128 -14.82 -9.52 -3.83
CA LEU A 128 -15.43 -8.20 -3.78
C LEU A 128 -16.96 -8.33 -3.67
N ARG A 129 -17.55 -7.43 -2.90
CA ARG A 129 -18.98 -7.25 -2.90
C ARG A 129 -19.32 -6.06 -3.79
N SER A 130 -19.97 -6.34 -4.92
CA SER A 130 -20.40 -5.34 -5.88
C SER A 130 -21.93 -5.28 -5.87
N GLY A 131 -22.48 -4.29 -5.17
CA GLY A 131 -23.92 -4.25 -4.91
C GLY A 131 -24.37 -5.39 -4.03
N GLU A 132 -25.25 -6.24 -4.55
CA GLU A 132 -25.74 -7.44 -3.84
C GLU A 132 -24.99 -8.71 -4.24
N ASP A 133 -24.06 -8.60 -5.19
CA ASP A 133 -23.33 -9.74 -5.74
C ASP A 133 -21.94 -9.85 -5.14
N ASP A 134 -21.53 -11.08 -4.87
CA ASP A 134 -20.14 -11.38 -4.49
C ASP A 134 -19.41 -11.88 -5.73
N VAL A 135 -18.23 -11.29 -6.00
CA VAL A 135 -17.42 -11.64 -7.14
C VAL A 135 -16.02 -12.03 -6.65
N VAL A 136 -15.53 -13.17 -7.11
CA VAL A 136 -14.16 -13.60 -6.82
C VAL A 136 -13.29 -13.32 -8.05
N ILE A 137 -12.20 -12.59 -7.85
CA ILE A 137 -11.29 -12.24 -8.93
C ILE A 137 -9.94 -12.91 -8.66
N PRO A 138 -9.54 -13.87 -9.51
CA PRO A 138 -8.21 -14.47 -9.38
C PRO A 138 -7.11 -13.41 -9.53
N TYR A 139 -6.06 -13.51 -8.74
CA TYR A 139 -4.96 -12.52 -8.79
C TYR A 139 -4.28 -12.48 -10.14
N ASP A 140 -4.18 -13.61 -10.83
CA ASP A 140 -3.49 -13.71 -12.13
C ASP A 140 -4.20 -12.96 -13.26
N VAL A 141 -5.48 -12.65 -13.11
CA VAL A 141 -6.23 -11.85 -14.10
C VAL A 141 -6.34 -10.36 -13.71
N ILE A 142 -5.78 -9.97 -12.57
CA ILE A 142 -5.78 -8.57 -12.14
C ILE A 142 -4.67 -7.82 -12.86
N LYS A 143 -5.06 -6.85 -13.68
CA LYS A 143 -4.12 -5.96 -14.36
C LYS A 143 -3.67 -4.84 -13.45
N SER A 144 -4.61 -4.23 -12.72
CA SER A 144 -4.33 -3.20 -11.72
C SER A 144 -5.49 -3.12 -10.73
N ALA A 145 -5.20 -2.63 -9.54
CA ALA A 145 -6.22 -2.42 -8.51
C ALA A 145 -5.81 -1.23 -7.65
N ARG A 146 -6.81 -0.47 -7.19
CA ARG A 146 -6.57 0.65 -6.29
C ARG A 146 -7.77 0.86 -5.37
N THR A 147 -7.50 1.35 -4.17
CA THR A 147 -8.57 1.80 -3.28
C THR A 147 -9.12 3.13 -3.76
N VAL A 148 -10.38 3.37 -3.49
CA VAL A 148 -11.07 4.61 -3.86
C VAL A 148 -11.54 5.29 -2.59
N PHE A 149 -11.31 6.60 -2.50
CA PHE A 149 -11.77 7.38 -1.37
C PHE A 149 -13.26 7.69 -1.51
N GLU A 150 -14.02 7.41 -0.45
CA GLU A 150 -15.43 7.75 -0.40
C GLU A 150 -15.66 8.91 0.55
N TRP A 151 -16.28 9.94 0.04
CA TRP A 151 -16.76 11.05 0.86
C TRP A 151 -18.09 10.65 1.49
N LYS A 152 -18.13 10.70 2.79
CA LYS A 152 -19.37 10.51 3.54
C LYS A 152 -19.81 11.82 4.13
#